data_9ff0ffc711a9b7e00eeaa5b2f1520ce2
#
_entry.id   9ff0ffc711a9b7e00eeaa5b2f1520ce2
#
_cell.length_a   1.000
_cell.length_b   1.000
_cell.length_c   1.000
_cell.angle_alpha   90.00
_cell.angle_beta   90.00
_cell.angle_gamma   90.00
#
_symmetry.space_group_name_H-M   'P 1'
#
loop_
_entity.id
_entity.type
_entity.pdbx_description
1 polymer ?
#
loop_
_entity_poly.entity_id
_entity_poly.type
_entity_poly.pdbx_seq_one_letter_code
_entity_poly.pdbx_strand_id
1 'polypeptide(L)'
;MFKKPNRDASLPKSYRIISLLNCLGKISEKIIARRLAFLVNILNIIHFDQMGSRKQISTIDVVMSLVHDIQLAKHENEDTSVLFMDVKGAYDHVSAN
;
A
#
# COMPACT_ATOMS: atom_id res chain seq x y z
N MET A 1 -14.14 8.33 11.78
CA MET A 1 -14.06 6.94 11.27
C MET A 1 -14.83 6.81 9.96
N PHE A 2 -14.29 6.12 8.98
CA PHE A 2 -14.99 5.84 7.71
C PHE A 2 -15.53 4.41 7.72
N LYS A 3 -16.79 4.26 7.30
CA LYS A 3 -17.43 2.95 7.14
C LYS A 3 -16.85 2.21 5.93
N LYS A 4 -16.55 0.94 6.10
CA LYS A 4 -16.18 0.05 4.98
C LYS A 4 -17.43 -0.26 4.15
N PRO A 5 -17.35 -0.29 2.80
CA PRO A 5 -18.49 -0.63 1.96
C PRO A 5 -18.97 -2.07 2.25
N ASN A 6 -20.26 -2.29 2.08
CA ASN A 6 -20.92 -3.61 2.22
C ASN A 6 -20.74 -4.30 3.58
N ARG A 7 -20.62 -3.53 4.66
CA ARG A 7 -20.54 -4.06 6.02
C ARG A 7 -21.63 -3.48 6.92
N ASP A 8 -22.05 -4.27 7.91
CA ASP A 8 -23.02 -3.85 8.90
C ASP A 8 -22.48 -2.70 9.75
N ALA A 9 -23.25 -1.61 9.85
CA ALA A 9 -22.86 -0.40 10.59
C ALA A 9 -22.80 -0.59 12.11
N SER A 10 -23.47 -1.62 12.64
CA SER A 10 -23.50 -1.91 14.08
C SER A 10 -22.19 -2.50 14.62
N LEU A 11 -21.32 -3.02 13.76
CA LEU A 11 -20.10 -3.68 14.16
C LEU A 11 -18.89 -2.72 14.12
N PRO A 12 -18.10 -2.61 15.21
CA PRO A 12 -16.88 -1.77 15.23
C PRO A 12 -15.88 -2.10 14.12
N LYS A 13 -15.77 -3.37 13.73
CA LYS A 13 -14.91 -3.84 12.64
C LYS A 13 -15.30 -3.35 11.25
N SER A 14 -16.50 -2.77 11.11
CA SER A 14 -17.00 -2.20 9.86
C SER A 14 -16.44 -0.81 9.55
N TYR A 15 -15.69 -0.22 10.46
CA TYR A 15 -15.13 1.12 10.34
C TYR A 15 -13.61 1.09 10.20
N ARG A 16 -13.08 2.12 9.55
CA ARG A 16 -11.65 2.40 9.49
C ARG A 16 -11.32 3.51 10.46
N ILE A 17 -10.30 3.33 11.27
CA ILE A 17 -9.80 4.34 12.17
C ILE A 17 -8.98 5.35 11.38
N ILE A 18 -9.21 6.63 11.63
CA ILE A 18 -8.45 7.73 11.05
C ILE A 18 -7.88 8.55 12.19
N SER A 19 -6.58 8.78 12.15
CA SER A 19 -5.89 9.67 13.07
C SER A 19 -5.93 11.10 12.56
N LEU A 20 -6.41 12.02 13.40
CA LEU A 20 -6.41 13.45 13.13
C LEU A 20 -5.32 14.11 13.93
N LEU A 21 -4.38 14.75 13.23
CA LEU A 21 -3.28 15.49 13.83
C LEU A 21 -3.52 17.00 13.73
N ASN A 22 -2.97 17.76 14.67
CA ASN A 22 -2.91 19.22 14.56
C ASN A 22 -1.95 19.64 13.43
N CYS A 23 -1.93 20.95 13.11
CA CYS A 23 -1.10 21.47 12.02
C CYS A 23 0.40 21.19 12.21
N LEU A 24 0.91 21.32 13.43
CA LEU A 24 2.32 21.04 13.74
C LEU A 24 2.65 19.56 13.59
N GLY A 25 1.77 18.67 14.03
CA GLY A 25 1.90 17.23 13.84
C GLY A 25 1.93 16.83 12.37
N LYS A 26 1.07 17.42 11.55
CA LYS A 26 1.04 17.18 10.10
C LYS A 26 2.32 17.66 9.40
N ILE A 27 2.86 18.80 9.80
CA ILE A 27 4.13 19.33 9.25
C ILE A 27 5.28 18.40 9.61
N SER A 28 5.38 17.99 10.87
CA SER A 28 6.42 17.08 11.36
C SER A 28 6.37 15.73 10.64
N GLU A 29 5.18 15.15 10.50
CA GLU A 29 4.96 13.91 9.77
C GLU A 29 5.40 14.02 8.31
N LYS A 30 5.04 15.12 7.64
CA LYS A 30 5.42 15.37 6.26
C LYS A 30 6.94 15.51 6.06
N ILE A 31 7.62 16.15 7.01
CA ILE A 31 9.09 16.30 6.98
C ILE A 31 9.76 14.93 7.13
N ILE A 32 9.32 14.14 8.11
CA ILE A 32 9.86 12.80 8.37
C ILE A 32 9.60 11.89 7.16
N ALA A 33 8.40 11.89 6.63
CA ALA A 33 8.03 11.09 5.46
C ALA A 33 8.89 11.43 4.23
N ARG A 34 9.16 12.71 3.99
CA ARG A 34 10.04 13.14 2.88
C ARG A 34 11.47 12.67 3.06
N ARG A 35 12.02 12.78 4.28
CA ARG A 35 13.38 12.33 4.58
C ARG A 35 13.51 10.81 4.45
N LEU A 36 12.54 10.06 4.96
CA LEU A 36 12.50 8.60 4.83
C LEU A 36 12.40 8.19 3.36
N ALA A 37 11.52 8.80 2.59
CA ALA A 37 11.37 8.50 1.16
C ALA A 37 12.68 8.74 0.38
N PHE A 38 13.38 9.83 0.70
CA PHE A 38 14.67 10.14 0.10
C PHE A 38 15.74 9.09 0.43
N LEU A 39 15.86 8.72 1.72
CA LEU A 39 16.81 7.68 2.16
C LEU A 39 16.51 6.33 1.55
N VAL A 40 15.24 5.94 1.51
CA VAL A 40 14.78 4.69 0.91
C VAL A 40 15.17 4.60 -0.56
N ASN A 41 15.04 5.70 -1.30
CA ASN A 41 15.40 5.73 -2.72
C ASN A 41 16.92 5.69 -2.93
N ILE A 42 17.71 6.41 -2.12
CA ILE A 42 19.17 6.40 -2.25
C ILE A 42 19.77 5.07 -1.85
N LEU A 43 19.29 4.49 -0.76
CA LEU A 43 19.84 3.24 -0.22
C LEU A 43 19.22 1.99 -0.87
N ASN A 44 18.26 2.14 -1.77
CA ASN A 44 17.53 1.04 -2.40
C ASN A 44 17.00 0.00 -1.40
N ILE A 45 16.52 0.47 -0.24
CA ILE A 45 16.03 -0.39 0.84
C ILE A 45 14.78 -1.16 0.42
N ILE A 46 13.94 -0.53 -0.39
CA ILE A 46 12.69 -1.12 -0.86
C ILE A 46 12.90 -1.68 -2.27
N HIS A 47 12.50 -2.92 -2.45
CA HIS A 47 12.56 -3.58 -3.75
C HIS A 47 11.77 -2.78 -4.81
N PHE A 48 12.23 -2.79 -6.06
CA PHE A 48 11.61 -2.01 -7.15
C PHE A 48 10.15 -2.43 -7.43
N ASP A 49 9.78 -3.69 -7.18
CA ASP A 49 8.41 -4.19 -7.33
C ASP A 49 7.45 -3.72 -6.23
N GLN A 50 7.98 -3.15 -5.15
CA GLN A 50 7.16 -2.52 -4.10
C GLN A 50 6.59 -1.20 -4.63
N MET A 51 5.39 -1.24 -5.18
CA MET A 51 4.75 -0.07 -5.81
C MET A 51 3.88 0.74 -4.84
N GLY A 52 3.44 0.14 -3.74
CA GLY A 52 2.57 0.80 -2.76
C GLY A 52 3.23 2.01 -2.10
N SER A 53 2.47 3.09 -1.95
CA SER A 53 2.89 4.33 -1.27
C SER A 53 4.14 5.01 -1.85
N ARG A 54 4.48 4.73 -3.11
CA ARG A 54 5.59 5.38 -3.80
C ARG A 54 5.12 6.61 -4.57
N LYS A 55 5.97 7.63 -4.58
CA LYS A 55 5.74 8.85 -5.36
C LYS A 55 5.70 8.53 -6.86
N GLN A 56 4.76 9.14 -7.56
CA GLN A 56 4.56 9.00 -9.01
C GLN A 56 4.12 7.60 -9.49
N ILE A 57 3.75 6.71 -8.59
CA ILE A 57 3.17 5.42 -8.93
C ILE A 57 1.68 5.42 -8.53
N SER A 58 0.83 5.12 -9.50
CA SER A 58 -0.61 5.01 -9.30
C SER A 58 -1.06 3.55 -9.21
N THR A 59 -2.31 3.35 -8.77
CA THR A 59 -2.94 2.02 -8.78
C THR A 59 -3.03 1.44 -10.21
N ILE A 60 -3.20 2.32 -11.19
CA ILE A 60 -3.23 1.94 -12.61
C ILE A 60 -1.90 1.35 -13.05
N ASP A 61 -0.77 1.90 -12.61
CA ASP A 61 0.56 1.39 -12.96
C ASP A 61 0.75 -0.05 -12.47
N VAL A 62 0.27 -0.36 -11.26
CA VAL A 62 0.32 -1.70 -10.69
C VAL A 62 -0.50 -2.69 -11.51
N VAL A 63 -1.72 -2.32 -11.87
CA VAL A 63 -2.61 -3.15 -12.69
C VAL A 63 -2.04 -3.34 -14.09
N MET A 64 -1.50 -2.30 -14.70
CA MET A 64 -0.88 -2.37 -16.02
C MET A 64 0.34 -3.28 -16.05
N SER A 65 1.16 -3.25 -15.01
CA SER A 65 2.30 -4.16 -14.88
C SER A 65 1.86 -5.61 -14.83
N LEU A 66 0.85 -5.94 -14.02
CA LEU A 66 0.28 -7.28 -13.93
C LEU A 66 -0.31 -7.75 -15.26
N VAL A 67 -1.08 -6.91 -15.94
CA VAL A 67 -1.66 -7.21 -17.26
C VAL A 67 -0.58 -7.45 -18.29
N HIS A 68 0.48 -6.65 -18.30
CA HIS A 68 1.61 -6.82 -19.20
C HIS A 68 2.29 -8.17 -19.00
N ASP A 69 2.56 -8.57 -17.77
CA ASP A 69 3.19 -9.86 -17.45
C ASP A 69 2.32 -11.04 -17.91
N ILE A 70 1.01 -10.96 -17.70
CA ILE A 70 0.05 -11.99 -18.14
C ILE A 70 0.01 -12.09 -19.66
N GLN A 71 0.00 -10.95 -20.38
CA GLN A 71 0.00 -10.94 -21.84
C GLN A 71 1.31 -11.49 -22.42
N LEU A 72 2.43 -11.18 -21.80
CA LEU A 72 3.74 -11.71 -22.20
C LEU A 72 3.80 -13.22 -22.06
N ALA A 73 3.38 -13.76 -20.90
CA ALA A 73 3.32 -15.20 -20.66
C ALA A 73 2.39 -15.91 -21.65
N LYS A 74 1.24 -15.31 -21.97
CA LYS A 74 0.32 -15.84 -22.98
C LYS A 74 0.92 -15.88 -24.38
N HIS A 75 1.72 -14.88 -24.74
CA HIS A 75 2.42 -14.84 -26.01
C HIS A 75 3.48 -15.95 -26.10
N GLU A 76 4.12 -16.27 -25.00
CA GLU A 76 5.11 -17.34 -24.88
C GLU A 76 4.49 -18.73 -24.69
N ASN A 77 3.16 -18.83 -24.72
CA ASN A 77 2.38 -20.07 -24.45
C ASN A 77 2.65 -20.66 -23.06
N GLU A 78 2.88 -19.81 -22.08
CA GLU A 78 3.02 -20.19 -20.68
C GLU A 78 1.71 -20.01 -19.90
N ASP A 79 1.48 -20.89 -18.94
CA ASP A 79 0.35 -20.77 -18.02
C ASP A 79 0.69 -19.78 -16.91
N THR A 80 -0.26 -18.90 -16.58
CA THR A 80 -0.10 -17.89 -15.54
C THR A 80 -1.03 -18.16 -14.37
N SER A 81 -0.47 -18.22 -13.17
CA SER A 81 -1.23 -18.27 -11.92
C SER A 81 -0.97 -17.01 -11.11
N VAL A 82 -2.02 -16.43 -10.52
CA VAL A 82 -1.94 -15.22 -9.70
C VAL A 82 -2.47 -15.52 -8.31
N LEU A 83 -1.65 -15.23 -7.30
CA LEU A 83 -2.03 -15.35 -5.90
C LEU A 83 -2.16 -13.94 -5.29
N PHE A 84 -3.36 -13.60 -4.83
CA PHE A 84 -3.60 -12.37 -4.10
C PHE A 84 -3.51 -12.61 -2.60
N MET A 85 -2.63 -11.90 -1.92
CA MET A 85 -2.43 -12.02 -0.47
C MET A 85 -2.66 -10.68 0.21
N ASP A 86 -3.23 -10.72 1.41
CA ASP A 86 -3.44 -9.55 2.25
C ASP A 86 -3.16 -9.90 3.72
N VAL A 87 -2.66 -8.92 4.46
CA VAL A 87 -2.40 -9.06 5.89
C VAL A 87 -3.56 -8.46 6.68
N LYS A 88 -4.27 -9.32 7.40
CA LYS A 88 -5.37 -8.88 8.26
C LYS A 88 -4.82 -8.16 9.50
N GLY A 89 -5.27 -6.92 9.71
CA GLY A 89 -4.88 -6.15 10.89
C GLY A 89 -3.38 -5.85 10.93
N ALA A 90 -2.77 -5.48 9.80
CA ALA A 90 -1.32 -5.29 9.67
C ALA A 90 -0.76 -4.33 10.73
N TYR A 91 -1.44 -3.21 11.00
CA TYR A 91 -1.00 -2.25 12.02
C TYR A 91 -1.20 -2.76 13.45
N ASP A 92 -2.21 -3.57 13.70
CA ASP A 92 -2.52 -4.14 15.03
C ASP A 92 -1.49 -5.20 15.45
N HIS A 93 -0.78 -5.78 14.49
CA HIS A 93 0.23 -6.82 14.72
C HIS A 93 1.67 -6.29 14.75
N VAL A 94 1.87 -4.99 14.57
CA VAL A 94 3.20 -4.38 14.70
C VAL A 94 3.52 -4.16 16.16
N SER A 95 4.60 -4.78 16.65
CA SER A 95 5.11 -4.57 18.00
C SER A 95 5.90 -3.26 18.07
N ALA A 96 5.69 -2.48 19.13
CA ALA A 96 6.41 -1.23 19.41
C ALA A 96 7.68 -1.43 20.28
N ASN A 97 8.21 -2.64 20.37
CA ASN A 97 9.42 -2.94 21.14
C ASN A 97 10.68 -2.37 20.49
#